data_83c9570c0ad1927d456651fc118b31b9
#
_entry.id   83c9570c0ad1927d456651fc118b31b9
#
_cell.length_a   1.000
_cell.length_b   1.000
_cell.length_c   1.000
_cell.angle_alpha   90.00
_cell.angle_beta   90.00
_cell.angle_gamma   90.00
#
_symmetry.space_group_name_H-M   'P 1'
#
loop_
_entity.id
_entity.type
_entity.pdbx_description
1 polymer ?
#
loop_
_entity_poly.entity_id
_entity_poly.type
_entity_poly.pdbx_seq_one_letter_code
_entity_poly.pdbx_strand_id
1 'polypeptide(L)'
;MNENDNFEGTPVSVKIRERIAAARKRFHSNDNIADFIQPGELEALLDEVETKMQGVLDSLVIDTENDHNTGDTARRVAKMYLQEVFKGRYVKAPAITEFPNAEHLNELMIVGPITVRSACSHHFCPVIGKIWIGVLPNERTNVIGLSKRTWPMVQPPKRRSVISS
;
A
#
# COMPACT_ATOMS: atom_id res chain seq x y z
N MET A 1 -34.89 -1.36 -4.72
CA MET A 1 -34.22 -2.68 -4.69
C MET A 1 -33.73 -2.92 -6.10
N ASN A 2 -32.51 -2.53 -6.44
CA ASN A 2 -31.97 -2.72 -7.77
C ASN A 2 -31.25 -4.06 -7.82
N GLU A 3 -31.85 -4.97 -8.58
CA GLU A 3 -31.40 -6.33 -8.87
C GLU A 3 -30.28 -6.31 -9.93
N ASN A 4 -29.10 -5.79 -9.60
CA ASN A 4 -27.93 -5.92 -10.48
C ASN A 4 -26.62 -6.20 -9.73
N ASP A 5 -26.69 -6.86 -8.57
CA ASP A 5 -25.53 -7.49 -7.94
C ASP A 5 -25.38 -8.94 -8.46
N ASN A 6 -25.31 -9.12 -9.78
CA ASN A 6 -24.94 -10.41 -10.38
C ASN A 6 -23.43 -10.65 -10.28
N PHE A 7 -22.88 -10.69 -9.04
CA PHE A 7 -21.63 -11.40 -8.81
C PHE A 7 -21.97 -12.87 -8.60
N GLU A 8 -21.89 -13.69 -9.66
CA GLU A 8 -21.88 -15.14 -9.53
C GLU A 8 -20.65 -15.57 -8.73
N GLY A 9 -20.76 -15.56 -7.42
CA GLY A 9 -19.74 -16.02 -6.49
C GLY A 9 -19.42 -15.01 -5.38
N THR A 10 -18.80 -15.49 -4.32
CA THR A 10 -18.35 -14.65 -3.19
C THR A 10 -17.32 -13.62 -3.67
N PRO A 11 -17.48 -12.31 -3.37
CA PRO A 11 -16.53 -11.27 -3.76
C PRO A 11 -15.09 -11.60 -3.31
N VAL A 12 -14.11 -11.24 -4.13
CA VAL A 12 -12.71 -11.56 -3.84
C VAL A 12 -12.23 -10.89 -2.54
N SER A 13 -12.71 -9.70 -2.23
CA SER A 13 -12.41 -9.01 -0.97
C SER A 13 -12.89 -9.79 0.26
N VAL A 14 -14.03 -10.49 0.16
CA VAL A 14 -14.57 -11.34 1.23
C VAL A 14 -13.68 -12.57 1.40
N LYS A 15 -13.31 -13.27 0.32
CA LYS A 15 -12.39 -14.43 0.36
C LYS A 15 -11.06 -14.08 1.02
N ILE A 16 -10.49 -12.92 0.69
CA ILE A 16 -9.24 -12.44 1.29
C ILE A 16 -9.44 -12.19 2.79
N ARG A 17 -10.53 -11.52 3.18
CA ARG A 17 -10.84 -11.27 4.61
C ARG A 17 -11.02 -12.55 5.41
N GLU A 18 -11.68 -13.55 4.87
CA GLU A 18 -11.88 -14.85 5.50
C GLU A 18 -10.54 -15.55 5.76
N ARG A 19 -9.62 -15.54 4.79
CA ARG A 19 -8.27 -16.10 4.97
C ARG A 19 -7.47 -15.37 6.05
N ILE A 20 -7.55 -14.05 6.10
CA ILE A 20 -6.88 -13.25 7.14
C ILE A 20 -7.48 -13.56 8.52
N ALA A 21 -8.81 -13.66 8.61
CA ALA A 21 -9.51 -13.99 9.85
C ALA A 21 -9.17 -15.42 10.33
N ALA A 22 -9.16 -16.41 9.43
CA ALA A 22 -8.77 -17.78 9.73
C ALA A 22 -7.33 -17.86 10.26
N ALA A 23 -6.43 -17.03 9.76
CA ALA A 23 -5.06 -16.91 10.23
C ALA A 23 -4.93 -16.07 11.53
N ARG A 24 -6.02 -15.58 12.09
CA ARG A 24 -6.07 -14.70 13.26
C ARG A 24 -5.15 -13.47 13.12
N LYS A 25 -5.02 -12.95 11.92
CA LYS A 25 -4.24 -11.75 11.62
C LYS A 25 -5.18 -10.55 11.52
N ARG A 26 -4.64 -9.37 11.81
CA ARG A 26 -5.36 -8.12 11.57
C ARG A 26 -5.08 -7.61 10.16
N PHE A 27 -5.96 -6.73 9.67
CA PHE A 27 -5.84 -6.11 8.34
C PHE A 27 -6.18 -4.61 8.40
N HIS A 28 -5.61 -3.91 9.38
CA HIS A 28 -5.73 -2.45 9.45
C HIS A 28 -5.17 -1.80 8.18
N SER A 29 -5.50 -0.54 7.93
CA SER A 29 -5.14 0.15 6.67
C SER A 29 -3.65 0.12 6.34
N ASN A 30 -2.78 0.08 7.35
CA ASN A 30 -1.32 0.06 7.18
C ASN A 30 -0.70 -1.35 7.24
N ASP A 31 -1.50 -2.41 7.41
CA ASP A 31 -0.97 -3.76 7.44
C ASP A 31 -0.77 -4.29 6.00
N ASN A 32 0.35 -4.96 5.77
CA ASN A 32 0.57 -5.67 4.51
C ASN A 32 -0.21 -7.00 4.53
N ILE A 33 -0.99 -7.27 3.49
CA ILE A 33 -1.83 -8.47 3.35
C ILE A 33 -1.43 -9.34 2.15
N ALA A 34 -0.27 -9.09 1.56
CA ALA A 34 0.19 -9.77 0.34
C ALA A 34 0.24 -11.30 0.47
N ASP A 35 0.51 -11.83 1.66
CA ASP A 35 0.54 -13.28 1.92
C ASP A 35 -0.83 -13.96 1.82
N PHE A 36 -1.91 -13.18 1.85
CA PHE A 36 -3.29 -13.67 1.77
C PHE A 36 -3.92 -13.48 0.40
N ILE A 37 -3.19 -12.91 -0.57
CA ILE A 37 -3.64 -12.69 -1.94
C ILE A 37 -3.10 -13.80 -2.82
N GLN A 38 -3.99 -14.50 -3.51
CA GLN A 38 -3.65 -15.57 -4.44
C GLN A 38 -3.39 -15.01 -5.85
N PRO A 39 -2.71 -15.77 -6.73
CA PRO A 39 -2.52 -15.36 -8.12
C PRO A 39 -3.86 -15.02 -8.82
N GLY A 40 -3.91 -13.88 -9.50
CA GLY A 40 -5.10 -13.36 -10.19
C GLY A 40 -6.09 -12.59 -9.33
N GLU A 41 -6.03 -12.72 -7.99
CA GLU A 41 -6.98 -12.02 -7.10
C GLU A 41 -6.77 -10.52 -7.00
N LEU A 42 -5.56 -10.02 -7.26
CA LEU A 42 -5.34 -8.57 -7.27
C LEU A 42 -6.07 -7.89 -8.43
N GLU A 43 -6.18 -8.58 -9.58
CA GLU A 43 -6.93 -8.10 -10.72
C GLU A 43 -8.44 -8.15 -10.46
N ALA A 44 -8.93 -9.26 -9.92
CA ALA A 44 -10.32 -9.38 -9.51
C ALA A 44 -10.71 -8.35 -8.41
N LEU A 45 -9.79 -8.05 -7.49
CA LEU A 45 -9.99 -7.01 -6.50
C LEU A 45 -10.06 -5.61 -7.14
N LEU A 46 -9.28 -5.39 -8.20
CA LEU A 46 -9.31 -4.13 -8.94
C LEU A 46 -10.67 -3.94 -9.63
N ASP A 47 -11.19 -5.00 -10.27
CA ASP A 47 -12.52 -4.98 -10.92
C ASP A 47 -13.65 -4.80 -9.88
N GLU A 48 -13.53 -5.42 -8.71
CA GLU A 48 -14.47 -5.22 -7.59
C GLU A 48 -14.46 -3.77 -7.09
N VAL A 49 -13.27 -3.17 -6.93
CA VAL A 49 -13.14 -1.78 -6.49
C VAL A 49 -13.65 -0.81 -7.55
N GLU A 50 -13.39 -1.07 -8.83
CA GLU A 50 -13.93 -0.28 -9.94
C GLU A 50 -15.46 -0.24 -9.91
N THR A 51 -16.11 -1.42 -9.81
CA THR A 51 -17.58 -1.51 -9.73
C THR A 51 -18.15 -0.71 -8.55
N LYS A 52 -17.52 -0.82 -7.37
CA LYS A 52 -17.96 -0.07 -6.19
C LYS A 52 -17.70 1.43 -6.33
N MET A 53 -16.61 1.82 -6.99
CA MET A 53 -16.30 3.23 -7.27
C MET A 53 -17.28 3.82 -8.26
N GLN A 54 -17.72 3.04 -9.28
CA GLN A 54 -18.80 3.46 -10.18
C GLN A 54 -20.06 3.79 -9.39
N GLY A 55 -20.46 2.90 -8.46
CA GLY A 55 -21.62 3.18 -7.59
C GLY A 55 -21.48 4.43 -6.73
N VAL A 56 -20.25 4.79 -6.33
CA VAL A 56 -20.01 6.08 -5.64
C VAL A 56 -20.22 7.25 -6.58
N LEU A 57 -19.73 7.19 -7.82
CA LEU A 57 -19.92 8.24 -8.81
C LEU A 57 -21.40 8.44 -9.15
N ASP A 58 -22.13 7.34 -9.31
CA ASP A 58 -23.57 7.33 -9.56
C ASP A 58 -24.34 8.00 -8.38
N SER A 59 -23.94 7.69 -7.14
CA SER A 59 -24.54 8.28 -5.93
C SER A 59 -24.23 9.78 -5.79
N LEU A 60 -23.11 10.23 -6.36
CA LEU A 60 -22.75 11.65 -6.46
C LEU A 60 -23.43 12.37 -7.63
N VAL A 61 -24.28 11.65 -8.40
CA VAL A 61 -25.00 12.16 -9.56
C VAL A 61 -24.03 12.67 -10.64
N ILE A 62 -22.93 11.95 -10.87
CA ILE A 62 -21.95 12.25 -11.90
C ILE A 62 -22.31 11.44 -13.15
N ASP A 63 -22.51 12.13 -14.27
CA ASP A 63 -22.77 11.48 -15.56
C ASP A 63 -21.47 10.91 -16.14
N THR A 64 -21.24 9.61 -15.95
CA THR A 64 -20.08 8.91 -16.49
C THR A 64 -20.31 8.35 -17.89
N GLU A 65 -21.53 8.38 -18.40
CA GLU A 65 -21.86 7.87 -19.73
C GLU A 65 -21.63 8.94 -20.83
N ASN A 66 -22.02 10.17 -20.55
CA ASN A 66 -21.99 11.24 -21.54
C ASN A 66 -20.85 12.24 -21.33
N ASP A 67 -20.22 12.25 -20.15
CA ASP A 67 -19.03 13.07 -19.89
C ASP A 67 -17.75 12.28 -20.15
N HIS A 68 -17.07 12.59 -21.27
CA HIS A 68 -15.80 11.97 -21.67
C HIS A 68 -14.67 12.14 -20.63
N ASN A 69 -14.76 13.10 -19.71
CA ASN A 69 -13.76 13.28 -18.65
C ASN A 69 -13.92 12.25 -17.54
N THR A 70 -15.14 11.79 -17.28
CA THR A 70 -15.49 10.91 -16.15
C THR A 70 -15.74 9.46 -16.54
N GLY A 71 -15.87 9.13 -17.83
CA GLY A 71 -16.18 7.79 -18.31
C GLY A 71 -15.30 6.68 -17.76
N ASP A 72 -13.98 6.92 -17.64
CA ASP A 72 -13.04 5.93 -17.07
C ASP A 72 -12.63 6.23 -15.61
N THR A 73 -13.31 7.13 -14.92
CA THR A 73 -12.88 7.59 -13.59
C THR A 73 -12.88 6.46 -12.59
N ALA A 74 -13.88 5.61 -12.57
CA ALA A 74 -13.95 4.46 -11.66
C ALA A 74 -12.70 3.56 -11.79
N ARG A 75 -12.34 3.19 -13.02
CA ARG A 75 -11.17 2.37 -13.33
C ARG A 75 -9.86 3.06 -12.97
N ARG A 76 -9.72 4.35 -13.28
CA ARG A 76 -8.52 5.15 -12.96
C ARG A 76 -8.32 5.23 -11.45
N VAL A 77 -9.38 5.48 -10.69
CA VAL A 77 -9.32 5.56 -9.23
C VAL A 77 -9.01 4.19 -8.62
N ALA A 78 -9.62 3.11 -9.10
CA ALA A 78 -9.30 1.75 -8.64
C ALA A 78 -7.82 1.42 -8.85
N LYS A 79 -7.26 1.69 -10.04
CA LYS A 79 -5.83 1.50 -10.34
C LYS A 79 -4.95 2.35 -9.42
N MET A 80 -5.27 3.62 -9.25
CA MET A 80 -4.50 4.51 -8.37
C MET A 80 -4.42 3.94 -6.94
N TYR A 81 -5.54 3.50 -6.38
CA TYR A 81 -5.54 2.95 -5.02
C TYR A 81 -4.77 1.63 -4.92
N LEU A 82 -5.01 0.67 -5.79
CA LEU A 82 -4.39 -0.66 -5.66
C LEU A 82 -2.93 -0.69 -6.10
N GLN A 83 -2.59 0.03 -7.18
CA GLN A 83 -1.29 -0.11 -7.84
C GLN A 83 -0.28 0.98 -7.47
N GLU A 84 -0.75 2.12 -6.91
CA GLU A 84 0.12 3.23 -6.53
C GLU A 84 0.07 3.50 -5.04
N VAL A 85 -1.06 3.99 -4.54
CA VAL A 85 -1.21 4.55 -3.19
C VAL A 85 -1.14 3.47 -2.11
N PHE A 86 -1.84 2.35 -2.28
CA PHE A 86 -1.84 1.23 -1.35
C PHE A 86 -1.00 0.03 -1.84
N LYS A 87 -0.16 0.21 -2.84
CA LYS A 87 0.66 -0.88 -3.39
C LYS A 87 1.40 -1.68 -2.32
N GLY A 88 1.96 -0.99 -1.32
CA GLY A 88 2.66 -1.63 -0.22
C GLY A 88 1.79 -2.53 0.67
N ARG A 89 0.46 -2.42 0.59
CA ARG A 89 -0.48 -3.30 1.26
C ARG A 89 -0.60 -4.65 0.55
N TYR A 90 -0.53 -4.66 -0.77
CA TYR A 90 -0.86 -5.80 -1.63
C TYR A 90 0.36 -6.52 -2.18
N VAL A 91 1.54 -5.94 -2.08
CA VAL A 91 2.79 -6.49 -2.63
C VAL A 91 3.75 -6.81 -1.50
N LYS A 92 4.41 -7.97 -1.56
CA LYS A 92 5.42 -8.35 -0.56
C LYS A 92 6.57 -7.35 -0.52
N ALA A 93 7.03 -7.07 0.69
CA ALA A 93 8.24 -6.28 0.87
C ALA A 93 9.44 -6.95 0.19
N PRO A 94 10.31 -6.21 -0.50
CA PRO A 94 11.53 -6.79 -1.03
C PRO A 94 12.39 -7.29 0.12
N ALA A 95 13.12 -8.38 -0.12
CA ALA A 95 14.09 -8.87 0.85
C ALA A 95 15.15 -7.81 1.12
N ILE A 96 15.40 -7.53 2.38
CA ILE A 96 16.48 -6.62 2.81
C ILE A 96 17.74 -7.45 2.94
N THR A 97 18.82 -6.98 2.31
CA THR A 97 20.16 -7.57 2.50
C THR A 97 20.88 -6.73 3.54
N GLU A 98 21.28 -7.40 4.62
CA GLU A 98 22.08 -6.81 5.68
C GLU A 98 23.54 -7.21 5.51
N PHE A 99 24.43 -6.30 5.82
CA PHE A 99 25.89 -6.53 5.80
C PHE A 99 26.45 -6.13 7.17
N PRO A 100 27.47 -6.84 7.69
CA PRO A 100 28.22 -6.38 8.84
C PRO A 100 28.79 -4.98 8.57
N ASN A 101 28.83 -4.13 9.58
CA ASN A 101 29.50 -2.83 9.49
C ASN A 101 31.05 -3.01 9.61
N ALA A 102 31.64 -3.70 8.61
CA ALA A 102 33.06 -4.05 8.61
C ALA A 102 33.98 -2.83 8.55
N GLU A 103 33.51 -1.74 7.96
CA GLU A 103 34.25 -0.47 7.85
C GLU A 103 34.09 0.41 9.09
N HIS A 104 33.44 -0.09 10.15
CA HIS A 104 33.18 0.65 11.39
C HIS A 104 32.59 2.06 11.17
N LEU A 105 31.67 2.16 10.20
CA LEU A 105 31.00 3.42 9.89
C LEU A 105 30.27 3.94 11.12
N ASN A 106 30.60 5.16 11.53
CA ASN A 106 30.04 5.86 12.68
C ASN A 106 29.61 7.30 12.34
N GLU A 107 29.55 7.62 11.05
CA GLU A 107 29.14 8.93 10.57
C GLU A 107 27.67 8.95 10.17
N LEU A 108 27.04 10.13 10.28
CA LEU A 108 25.67 10.33 9.85
C LEU A 108 25.58 10.29 8.31
N MET A 109 24.90 9.28 7.80
CA MET A 109 24.58 9.17 6.39
C MET A 109 23.17 9.70 6.13
N ILE A 110 23.05 10.64 5.18
CA ILE A 110 21.73 11.17 4.76
C ILE A 110 21.34 10.57 3.43
N VAL A 111 20.18 9.94 3.42
CA VAL A 111 19.59 9.34 2.22
C VAL A 111 18.36 10.14 1.80
N GLY A 112 18.37 10.68 0.60
CA GLY A 112 17.25 11.47 0.08
C GLY A 112 17.65 12.33 -1.13
N PRO A 113 16.69 13.01 -1.76
CA PRO A 113 15.27 12.97 -1.47
C PRO A 113 14.58 11.68 -1.93
N ILE A 114 13.76 11.10 -1.07
CA ILE A 114 12.92 9.93 -1.39
C ILE A 114 11.50 10.44 -1.61
N THR A 115 10.94 10.16 -2.79
CA THR A 115 9.55 10.51 -3.08
C THR A 115 8.61 9.57 -2.33
N VAL A 116 7.71 10.15 -1.53
CA VAL A 116 6.65 9.42 -0.83
C VAL A 116 5.34 9.65 -1.54
N ARG A 117 4.62 8.57 -1.80
CA ARG A 117 3.23 8.58 -2.24
C ARG A 117 2.44 7.69 -1.30
N SER A 118 1.43 8.23 -0.68
CA SER A 118 0.60 7.53 0.30
C SER A 118 -0.83 8.09 0.24
N ALA A 119 -1.74 7.49 0.99
CA ALA A 119 -3.06 8.06 1.23
C ALA A 119 -3.31 8.25 2.72
N CYS A 120 -3.98 9.32 3.06
CA CYS A 120 -4.52 9.51 4.38
C CYS A 120 -5.60 8.46 4.64
N SER A 121 -5.45 7.66 5.71
CA SER A 121 -6.42 6.61 6.07
C SER A 121 -7.80 7.16 6.49
N HIS A 122 -7.90 8.45 6.81
CA HIS A 122 -9.14 9.08 7.24
C HIS A 122 -10.01 9.55 6.07
N HIS A 123 -9.41 10.19 5.07
CA HIS A 123 -10.14 10.82 3.96
C HIS A 123 -9.78 10.23 2.59
N PHE A 124 -8.89 9.24 2.53
CA PHE A 124 -8.39 8.64 1.30
C PHE A 124 -7.71 9.63 0.34
N CYS A 125 -7.44 10.85 0.79
CA CYS A 125 -6.74 11.84 -0.02
C CYS A 125 -5.27 11.46 -0.20
N PRO A 126 -4.71 11.60 -1.42
CA PRO A 126 -3.29 11.36 -1.66
C PRO A 126 -2.40 12.30 -0.86
N VAL A 127 -1.34 11.73 -0.30
CA VAL A 127 -0.26 12.45 0.36
C VAL A 127 0.98 12.27 -0.49
N ILE A 128 1.53 13.36 -1.01
CA ILE A 128 2.74 13.34 -1.84
C ILE A 128 3.77 14.24 -1.20
N GLY A 129 5.01 13.74 -1.08
CA GLY A 129 6.07 14.50 -0.44
C GLY A 129 7.45 13.94 -0.74
N LYS A 130 8.45 14.60 -0.16
CA LYS A 130 9.83 14.13 -0.15
C LYS A 130 10.31 14.00 1.29
N ILE A 131 11.05 12.94 1.57
CA ILE A 131 11.66 12.70 2.87
C ILE A 131 13.17 12.51 2.72
N TRP A 132 13.88 12.85 3.77
CA TRP A 132 15.29 12.53 3.97
C TRP A 132 15.41 11.68 5.21
N ILE A 133 16.21 10.64 5.15
CA ILE A 133 16.43 9.71 6.26
C ILE A 133 17.88 9.81 6.68
N GLY A 134 18.12 10.21 7.93
CA GLY A 134 19.44 10.14 8.55
C GLY A 134 19.63 8.74 9.16
N VAL A 135 20.74 8.11 8.83
CA VAL A 135 21.15 6.82 9.40
C VAL A 135 22.49 7.01 10.08
N LEU A 136 22.54 6.78 11.38
CA LEU A 136 23.78 6.79 12.15
C LEU A 136 24.06 5.34 12.60
N PRO A 137 24.95 4.62 11.91
CA PRO A 137 25.33 3.28 12.32
C PRO A 137 26.27 3.34 13.54
N ASN A 138 26.38 2.26 14.27
CA ASN A 138 27.41 2.06 15.29
C ASN A 138 28.20 0.79 14.99
N GLU A 139 29.26 0.55 15.70
CA GLU A 139 30.17 -0.59 15.48
C GLU A 139 29.50 -1.98 15.58
N ARG A 140 28.33 -2.06 16.20
CA ARG A 140 27.61 -3.32 16.44
C ARG A 140 26.36 -3.48 15.55
N THR A 141 26.08 -2.52 14.66
CA THR A 141 24.90 -2.58 13.80
C THR A 141 25.25 -3.12 12.42
N ASN A 142 24.34 -3.89 11.85
CA ASN A 142 24.39 -4.19 10.43
C ASN A 142 23.97 -2.97 9.62
N VAL A 143 24.56 -2.80 8.45
CA VAL A 143 24.17 -1.84 7.45
C VAL A 143 23.33 -2.51 6.38
N ILE A 144 22.37 -1.79 5.82
CA ILE A 144 21.49 -2.31 4.78
C ILE A 144 21.90 -1.79 3.41
N GLY A 145 21.83 -2.67 2.40
CA GLY A 145 22.08 -2.29 1.02
C GLY A 145 21.05 -1.29 0.50
N LEU A 146 21.51 -0.12 0.07
CA LEU A 146 20.65 0.99 -0.36
C LEU A 146 20.13 0.84 -1.80
N SER A 147 20.50 -0.19 -2.53
CA SER A 147 20.10 -0.41 -3.93
C SER A 147 18.60 -0.74 -4.12
N LYS A 148 17.88 -1.09 -3.05
CA LYS A 148 16.45 -1.43 -3.09
C LYS A 148 15.54 -0.28 -2.62
N ARG A 149 15.91 0.97 -2.94
CA ARG A 149 15.28 2.20 -2.43
C ARG A 149 13.89 2.55 -2.98
N THR A 150 13.32 1.75 -3.86
CA THR A 150 12.04 2.09 -4.51
C THR A 150 10.84 1.38 -3.87
N TRP A 151 10.83 1.27 -2.55
CA TRP A 151 9.66 0.77 -1.85
C TRP A 151 8.65 1.91 -1.63
N PRO A 152 7.40 1.77 -2.05
CA PRO A 152 6.36 2.68 -1.60
C PRO A 152 6.19 2.50 -0.10
N MET A 153 6.67 3.46 0.69
CA MET A 153 6.56 3.43 2.15
C MET A 153 5.09 3.66 2.54
N VAL A 154 4.36 2.56 2.74
CA VAL A 154 3.01 2.57 3.32
C VAL A 154 3.05 2.23 4.82
N GLN A 155 4.23 1.85 5.36
CA GLN A 155 4.36 1.59 6.78
C GLN A 155 5.11 2.71 7.49
N PRO A 156 4.52 3.33 8.52
CA PRO A 156 5.32 4.11 9.45
C PRO A 156 6.35 3.16 10.10
N PRO A 157 7.58 3.61 10.36
CA PRO A 157 8.54 2.80 11.06
C PRO A 157 7.94 2.35 12.38
N LYS A 158 7.99 1.05 12.67
CA LYS A 158 7.68 0.55 14.01
C LYS A 158 8.56 1.36 14.97
N ARG A 159 7.95 2.14 15.84
CA ARG A 159 8.67 2.84 16.90
C ARG A 159 9.41 1.78 17.72
N ARG A 160 10.67 1.57 17.46
CA ARG A 160 11.55 0.97 18.46
C ARG A 160 11.77 2.09 19.47
N SER A 161 11.22 1.89 20.64
CA SER A 161 11.58 2.70 21.81
C SER A 161 13.09 2.58 21.98
N VAL A 162 13.80 3.64 21.69
CA VAL A 162 15.17 3.79 22.17
C VAL A 162 15.02 4.09 23.65
N ILE A 163 15.17 3.06 24.47
CA ILE A 163 15.38 3.24 25.90
C ILE A 163 16.83 3.70 26.02
N SER A 164 17.02 5.00 26.22
CA SER A 164 18.26 5.55 26.73
C SER A 164 18.39 5.15 28.21
N SER A 165 19.33 4.33 28.52
CA SER A 165 19.90 4.21 29.85
C SER A 165 21.12 5.10 29.97
#